data_2cd3ca6e5c6d76ff46ccedef5d6c8de3
#
_entry.id   2cd3ca6e5c6d76ff46ccedef5d6c8de3
#
_cell.length_a   1.000
_cell.length_b   1.000
_cell.length_c   1.000
_cell.angle_alpha   90.00
_cell.angle_beta   90.00
_cell.angle_gamma   90.00
#
_symmetry.space_group_name_H-M   'P 1'
#
loop_
_entity.id
_entity.type
_entity.pdbx_description
1 polymer ?
#
loop_
_entity_poly.entity_id
_entity_poly.type
_entity_poly.pdbx_seq_one_letter_code
_entity_poly.pdbx_strand_id
1 'polypeptide(L)' 'MDAERYVGMTVERAREAAGRDGWALVRELDPEARITMEYREGRLNLTVRGGVVERAWEG' A
#
# COMPACT_ATOMS: atom_id res chain seq x y z
N MET A 1 -7.84 1.04 9.99
CA MET A 1 -7.78 -0.08 9.02
C MET A 1 -6.41 -0.76 9.16
N ASP A 2 -6.36 -2.05 8.93
CA ASP A 2 -5.11 -2.79 9.07
C ASP A 2 -4.39 -2.87 7.73
N ALA A 3 -3.35 -2.05 7.59
CA ALA A 3 -2.58 -2.01 6.34
C ALA A 3 -1.65 -3.21 6.19
N GLU A 4 -1.24 -3.84 7.28
CA GLU A 4 -0.26 -4.94 7.21
C GLU A 4 -0.80 -6.21 6.55
N ARG A 5 -2.11 -6.34 6.47
CA ARG A 5 -2.72 -7.52 5.85
C ARG A 5 -2.36 -7.67 4.37
N TYR A 6 -1.93 -6.59 3.73
CA TYR A 6 -1.60 -6.61 2.30
C TYR A 6 -0.19 -7.10 2.01
N VAL A 7 0.66 -7.18 3.02
CA VAL A 7 2.04 -7.64 2.84
C VAL A 7 2.03 -9.09 2.36
N GLY A 8 2.82 -9.36 1.32
CA GLY A 8 2.91 -10.68 0.71
C GLY A 8 1.93 -10.93 -0.42
N MET A 9 0.95 -10.04 -0.61
CA MET A 9 0.04 -10.15 -1.74
C MET A 9 0.71 -9.64 -3.01
N THR A 10 0.27 -10.13 -4.17
CA THR A 10 0.63 -9.48 -5.42
C THR A 10 0.02 -8.07 -5.40
N VAL A 11 0.66 -7.14 -6.11
CA VAL A 11 0.17 -5.75 -6.12
C VAL A 11 -1.26 -5.67 -6.66
N GLU A 12 -1.61 -6.49 -7.66
CA GLU A 12 -2.96 -6.51 -8.22
C GLU A 12 -3.98 -6.95 -7.18
N ARG A 13 -3.67 -8.00 -6.42
CA ARG A 13 -4.56 -8.47 -5.37
C ARG A 13 -4.70 -7.46 -4.25
N ALA A 14 -3.59 -6.83 -3.88
CA ALA A 14 -3.61 -5.82 -2.84
C ALA A 14 -4.48 -4.64 -3.22
N ARG A 15 -4.38 -4.17 -4.47
CA ARG A 15 -5.22 -3.07 -4.94
C ARG A 15 -6.69 -3.44 -4.96
N GLU A 16 -7.00 -4.65 -5.41
CA GLU A 16 -8.39 -5.13 -5.44
C GLU A 16 -8.97 -5.22 -4.03
N ALA A 17 -8.21 -5.83 -3.12
CA ALA A 17 -8.64 -5.96 -1.73
C ALA A 17 -8.79 -4.59 -1.07
N ALA A 18 -7.86 -3.67 -1.33
CA ALA A 18 -7.93 -2.32 -0.77
C ALA A 18 -9.18 -1.57 -1.24
N GLY A 19 -9.55 -1.75 -2.50
CA GLY A 19 -10.78 -1.15 -3.03
C GLY A 19 -12.01 -1.64 -2.30
N ARG A 20 -12.07 -2.93 -2.01
CA ARG A 20 -13.18 -3.54 -1.26
C ARG A 20 -13.17 -3.10 0.20
N ASP A 21 -11.99 -2.86 0.76
CA ASP A 21 -11.84 -2.50 2.16
C ASP A 21 -12.11 -1.02 2.44
N GLY A 22 -12.31 -0.23 1.40
CA GLY A 22 -12.70 1.17 1.58
C GLY A 22 -11.56 2.17 1.66
N TRP A 23 -10.35 1.80 1.25
CA TRP A 23 -9.26 2.77 1.17
C TRP A 23 -9.57 3.84 0.13
N ALA A 24 -9.37 5.09 0.48
CA ALA A 24 -9.65 6.20 -0.43
C ALA A 24 -8.64 6.27 -1.58
N LEU A 25 -7.38 5.97 -1.29
CA LEU A 25 -6.30 6.00 -2.26
C LEU A 25 -5.34 4.85 -2.01
N VAL A 26 -4.74 4.35 -3.07
CA VAL A 26 -3.66 3.36 -2.98
C VAL A 26 -2.47 3.91 -3.74
N ARG A 27 -1.33 4.01 -3.06
CA ARG A 27 -0.09 4.50 -3.66
C ARG A 27 0.95 3.40 -3.69
N GLU A 28 1.46 3.09 -4.88
CA GLU A 28 2.56 2.14 -5.02
C GLU A 28 3.88 2.90 -4.98
N LEU A 29 4.82 2.36 -4.23
CA LEU A 29 6.14 2.98 -4.06
C LEU A 29 7.21 1.94 -4.33
N ASP A 30 8.30 2.40 -4.92
CA ASP A 30 9.52 1.59 -5.00
C ASP A 30 10.05 1.43 -3.57
N PRO A 31 10.57 0.25 -3.19
CA PRO A 31 11.06 0.06 -1.82
C PRO A 31 12.15 1.04 -1.41
N GLU A 32 12.86 1.60 -2.36
CA GLU A 32 13.94 2.55 -2.10
C GLU A 32 13.51 4.00 -2.34
N ALA A 33 12.24 4.23 -2.65
CA ALA A 33 11.74 5.58 -2.91
C ALA A 33 11.85 6.46 -1.67
N ARG A 34 12.25 7.71 -1.89
CA ARG A 34 12.19 8.70 -0.83
C ARG A 34 10.75 9.16 -0.69
N ILE A 35 10.25 9.08 0.53
CA ILE A 35 8.88 9.45 0.81
C ILE A 35 8.89 10.75 1.61
N THR A 36 8.10 11.72 1.17
CA THR A 36 7.89 12.92 1.98
C THR A 36 7.02 12.56 3.18
N MET A 37 7.27 13.20 4.31
CA MET A 37 6.56 12.94 5.57
C MET A 37 5.19 13.59 5.59
N GLU A 38 4.43 13.32 4.55
CA GLU A 38 3.13 13.94 4.34
C GLU A 38 2.04 12.88 4.62
N TYR A 39 1.51 12.91 5.82
CA TYR A 39 0.46 11.96 6.20
C TYR A 39 -0.84 12.28 5.47
N ARG A 40 -1.49 11.24 4.97
CA ARG A 40 -2.81 11.39 4.36
C ARG A 40 -3.71 10.25 4.83
N GLU A 41 -4.74 10.62 5.60
CA GLU A 41 -5.71 9.66 6.09
C GLU A 41 -6.42 8.96 4.93
N GLY A 42 -6.61 7.65 5.06
CA GLY A 42 -7.29 6.86 4.04
C GLY A 42 -6.41 6.46 2.86
N ARG A 43 -5.14 6.85 2.86
CA ARG A 43 -4.21 6.46 1.80
C ARG A 43 -3.41 5.23 2.23
N LEU A 44 -3.53 4.17 1.45
CA LEU A 44 -2.74 2.97 1.64
C LEU A 44 -1.46 3.08 0.81
N ASN A 45 -0.31 3.00 1.46
CA ASN A 45 0.99 3.00 0.80
C ASN A 45 1.50 1.56 0.72
N LEU A 46 1.92 1.16 -0.46
CA LEU A 46 2.44 -0.17 -0.72
C LEU A 46 3.84 -0.04 -1.31
N THR A 47 4.86 -0.62 -0.66
CA THR A 47 6.13 -0.78 -1.34
C THR A 47 6.10 -2.13 -2.04
N VAL A 48 6.50 -2.15 -3.29
CA VAL A 48 6.36 -3.33 -4.14
C VAL A 48 7.73 -3.75 -4.64
N ARG A 49 8.06 -5.02 -4.45
CA ARG A 49 9.30 -5.60 -4.95
C ARG A 49 8.96 -6.87 -5.72
N GLY A 50 9.35 -6.92 -6.99
CA GLY A 50 9.06 -8.08 -7.83
C GLY A 50 7.56 -8.36 -7.98
N GLY A 51 6.74 -7.32 -7.99
CA GLY A 51 5.29 -7.46 -8.14
C GLY A 51 4.56 -7.86 -6.86
N VAL A 52 5.27 -7.95 -5.74
CA VAL A 52 4.72 -8.38 -4.45
C VAL A 52 4.86 -7.25 -3.44
N VAL A 53 3.84 -7.07 -2.61
CA VAL A 53 3.85 -6.04 -1.57
C VAL A 53 4.83 -6.44 -0.48
N GLU A 54 5.84 -5.61 -0.26
CA GLU A 54 6.86 -5.84 0.76
C GLU A 54 6.50 -5.17 2.08
N ARG A 55 5.96 -3.95 2.01
CA ARG A 55 5.52 -3.20 3.18
C ARG A 55 4.23 -2.47 2.85
N ALA A 56 3.42 -2.22 3.87
CA ALA A 56 2.16 -1.49 3.69
C ALA A 56 1.86 -0.68 4.95
N TRP A 57 1.37 0.55 4.78
CA TRP A 57 0.99 1.41 5.90
C TRP A 57 0.03 2.49 5.43
N GLU A 58 -0.69 3.07 6.39
CA GLU A 58 -1.57 4.21 6.14
C GLU A 58 -0.79 5.51 6.32
N GLY A 59 -1.03 6.44 5.46
CA GLY A 59 -0.39 7.75 5.54
C GLY A 59 0.25 8.25 4.23
#